data_1ea1c23d6812f9cb93c125556c64ecf9
#
_entry.id   1ea1c23d6812f9cb93c125556c64ecf9
#
_cell.length_a   1.000
_cell.length_b   1.000
_cell.length_c   1.000
_cell.angle_alpha   90.00
_cell.angle_beta   90.00
_cell.angle_gamma   90.00
#
_symmetry.space_group_name_H-M   'P 1'
#
loop_
_entity.id
_entity.type
_entity.pdbx_description
1 polymer ?
#
loop_
_entity_poly.entity_id
_entity_poly.type
_entity_poly.pdbx_seq_one_letter_code
_entity_poly.pdbx_strand_id
1 'polypeptide(L)'
;MAVLSLDRTTLRWRVADKLIVASELRLLLASQSPRRSDLLAQMGLTFEIEPADVDETPKAGENAGNYVRRLAQSKAQALWRPGYLNLGADTIVFIDDRLLGKPENEAHCIDMLLQLSGRTHQVATGIALYDGEETWSEVVTSNVLFRSITRCEAKAYWATGEPQDKAGSYALQGFGGIFVQRIEGSHSSIIGLPMAETEQLLNQAGFDTWSERQRG
;
A
#
# COMPACT_ATOMS: atom_id res chain seq x y z
N MET A 1 -7.23 37.14 -1.67
CA MET A 1 -6.30 36.76 -2.76
C MET A 1 -4.90 36.76 -2.17
N ALA A 2 -4.35 35.60 -1.89
CA ALA A 2 -2.97 35.44 -1.41
C ALA A 2 -2.06 35.41 -2.64
N VAL A 3 -1.09 36.32 -2.68
CA VAL A 3 -0.11 36.45 -3.76
C VAL A 3 1.01 35.44 -3.47
N LEU A 4 1.14 34.42 -4.32
CA LEU A 4 2.26 33.49 -4.31
C LEU A 4 3.45 34.17 -5.03
N SER A 5 4.55 34.43 -4.33
CA SER A 5 5.81 34.82 -4.94
C SER A 5 6.85 33.72 -4.80
N LEU A 6 7.39 33.26 -5.93
CA LEU A 6 8.45 32.24 -6.01
C LEU A 6 9.82 32.95 -5.84
N ASP A 7 10.55 32.63 -4.80
CA ASP A 7 11.96 32.97 -4.71
C ASP A 7 12.79 31.89 -5.42
N ARG A 8 13.35 32.23 -6.58
CA ARG A 8 14.11 31.32 -7.46
C ARG A 8 15.49 30.89 -6.92
N THR A 9 15.90 31.43 -5.78
CA THR A 9 17.22 31.15 -5.21
C THR A 9 17.20 30.06 -4.13
N THR A 10 16.03 29.68 -3.60
CA THR A 10 15.95 28.74 -2.46
C THR A 10 14.82 27.72 -2.55
N LEU A 11 14.07 27.62 -3.67
CA LEU A 11 12.91 26.70 -3.81
C LEU A 11 12.00 26.66 -2.57
N ARG A 12 11.60 27.84 -2.08
CA ARG A 12 10.76 27.97 -0.88
C ARG A 12 9.36 28.44 -1.25
N TRP A 13 8.36 27.66 -0.88
CA TRP A 13 6.96 28.09 -0.92
C TRP A 13 6.62 28.80 0.39
N ARG A 14 6.03 30.00 0.33
CA ARG A 14 5.46 30.69 1.50
C ARG A 14 3.94 30.48 1.49
N VAL A 15 3.43 29.78 2.49
CA VAL A 15 2.05 29.88 2.94
C VAL A 15 2.09 30.40 4.36
N ALA A 16 1.53 31.61 4.55
CA ALA A 16 1.29 32.32 5.83
C ALA A 16 2.07 31.79 7.05
N ASP A 17 3.18 32.46 7.39
CA ASP A 17 3.89 32.46 8.69
C ASP A 17 4.53 31.14 9.22
N LYS A 18 4.64 30.07 8.45
CA LYS A 18 5.52 28.94 8.78
C LYS A 18 6.39 28.55 7.60
N LEU A 19 7.69 28.88 7.69
CA LEU A 19 8.73 28.26 6.88
C LEU A 19 8.95 26.82 7.42
N ILE A 20 8.21 25.85 6.92
CA ILE A 20 8.63 24.47 7.02
C ILE A 20 9.55 24.25 5.82
N VAL A 21 10.84 24.12 6.10
CA VAL A 21 11.81 23.68 5.10
C VAL A 21 11.45 22.24 4.81
N ALA A 22 11.00 21.92 3.59
CA ALA A 22 10.64 20.56 3.17
C ALA A 22 11.78 19.53 3.36
N SER A 23 12.99 20.01 3.69
CA SER A 23 14.19 19.20 4.01
C SER A 23 14.21 18.62 5.43
N GLU A 24 13.19 18.82 6.26
CA GLU A 24 13.18 18.39 7.67
C GLU A 24 12.06 17.41 8.01
N LEU A 25 11.16 17.07 7.07
CA LEU A 25 10.11 16.08 7.31
C LEU A 25 10.72 14.68 7.38
N ARG A 26 10.42 13.96 8.45
CA ARG A 26 10.74 12.53 8.58
C ARG A 26 9.62 11.70 8.00
N LEU A 27 9.96 10.65 7.29
CA LEU A 27 8.98 9.73 6.73
C LEU A 27 8.59 8.68 7.79
N LEU A 28 7.28 8.48 7.99
CA LEU A 28 6.73 7.44 8.87
C LEU A 28 5.87 6.49 8.04
N LEU A 29 6.17 5.19 8.08
CA LEU A 29 5.33 4.14 7.52
C LEU A 29 4.32 3.66 8.55
N ALA A 30 3.05 3.98 8.37
CA ALA A 30 1.94 3.60 9.24
C ALA A 30 1.44 2.16 8.92
N SER A 31 2.30 1.15 9.10
CA SER A 31 1.99 -0.23 8.72
C SER A 31 2.80 -1.26 9.51
N GLN A 32 2.16 -2.40 9.85
CA GLN A 32 2.82 -3.58 10.43
C GLN A 32 3.40 -4.52 9.36
N SER A 33 3.13 -4.29 8.08
CA SER A 33 3.50 -5.21 7.00
C SER A 33 5.00 -5.17 6.71
N PRO A 34 5.76 -6.27 6.95
CA PRO A 34 7.17 -6.33 6.59
C PRO A 34 7.41 -6.11 5.09
N ARG A 35 6.48 -6.57 4.25
CA ARG A 35 6.58 -6.43 2.80
C ARG A 35 6.56 -4.96 2.34
N ARG A 36 5.78 -4.12 3.03
CA ARG A 36 5.73 -2.68 2.73
C ARG A 36 7.01 -1.98 3.15
N SER A 37 7.54 -2.33 4.32
CA SER A 37 8.84 -1.79 4.77
C SER A 37 9.98 -2.23 3.86
N ASP A 38 9.98 -3.48 3.39
CA ASP A 38 10.99 -3.97 2.44
C ASP A 38 10.94 -3.21 1.11
N LEU A 39 9.73 -2.99 0.56
CA LEU A 39 9.55 -2.22 -0.68
C LEU A 39 9.98 -0.75 -0.50
N LEU A 40 9.63 -0.13 0.61
CA LEU A 40 10.03 1.25 0.90
C LEU A 40 11.54 1.37 1.12
N ALA A 41 12.17 0.38 1.76
CA ALA A 41 13.62 0.29 1.90
C ALA A 41 14.32 0.11 0.55
N GLN A 42 13.75 -0.68 -0.38
CA GLN A 42 14.25 -0.82 -1.76
C GLN A 42 14.22 0.51 -2.52
N MET A 43 13.36 1.45 -2.14
CA MET A 43 13.36 2.81 -2.71
C MET A 43 14.55 3.65 -2.19
N GLY A 44 15.35 3.14 -1.25
CA GLY A 44 16.52 3.84 -0.68
C GLY A 44 16.13 5.01 0.23
N LEU A 45 14.97 4.94 0.87
CA LEU A 45 14.47 5.98 1.76
C LEU A 45 14.70 5.62 3.23
N THR A 46 14.99 6.63 4.06
CA THR A 46 15.03 6.49 5.52
C THR A 46 13.63 6.77 6.08
N PHE A 47 13.13 5.88 6.93
CA PHE A 47 11.78 6.00 7.51
C PHE A 47 11.69 5.33 8.87
N GLU A 48 10.71 5.77 9.66
CA GLU A 48 10.29 5.11 10.90
C GLU A 48 9.09 4.20 10.60
N ILE A 49 8.88 3.17 11.42
CA ILE A 49 7.74 2.25 11.30
C ILE A 49 6.92 2.34 12.58
N GLU A 50 5.63 2.61 12.43
CA GLU A 50 4.70 2.57 13.55
C GLU A 50 3.35 1.99 13.05
N PRO A 51 2.81 0.94 13.69
CA PRO A 51 1.55 0.34 13.28
C PRO A 51 0.37 1.25 13.62
N ALA A 52 -0.47 1.54 12.63
CA ALA A 52 -1.74 2.23 12.86
C ALA A 52 -2.84 1.21 13.16
N ASP A 53 -3.59 1.45 14.23
CA ASP A 53 -4.81 0.71 14.57
C ASP A 53 -6.03 1.52 14.10
N VAL A 54 -6.72 1.02 13.07
CA VAL A 54 -7.89 1.67 12.48
C VAL A 54 -8.98 0.63 12.20
N ASP A 55 -10.24 1.06 12.17
CA ASP A 55 -11.36 0.20 11.79
C ASP A 55 -11.28 -0.15 10.29
N GLU A 56 -10.97 -1.41 10.00
CA GLU A 56 -10.87 -1.97 8.65
C GLU A 56 -12.19 -2.57 8.15
N THR A 57 -13.29 -2.43 8.86
CA THR A 57 -14.60 -2.98 8.46
C THR A 57 -15.05 -2.37 7.13
N PRO A 58 -15.36 -3.19 6.10
CA PRO A 58 -15.92 -2.68 4.84
C PRO A 58 -17.26 -1.99 5.05
N LYS A 59 -17.47 -0.84 4.40
CA LYS A 59 -18.75 -0.13 4.45
C LYS A 59 -19.73 -0.69 3.41
N ALA A 60 -21.01 -0.61 3.69
CA ALA A 60 -22.03 -1.08 2.76
C ALA A 60 -21.91 -0.38 1.38
N GLY A 61 -21.82 -1.16 0.31
CA GLY A 61 -21.68 -0.65 -1.06
C GLY A 61 -20.29 -0.08 -1.41
N GLU A 62 -19.30 -0.25 -0.54
CA GLU A 62 -17.94 0.22 -0.78
C GLU A 62 -17.22 -0.71 -1.78
N ASN A 63 -16.78 -0.17 -2.91
CA ASN A 63 -15.96 -0.93 -3.86
C ASN A 63 -14.50 -1.03 -3.38
N ALA A 64 -13.72 -1.97 -3.98
CA ALA A 64 -12.35 -2.24 -3.60
C ALA A 64 -11.46 -0.99 -3.60
N GLY A 65 -11.56 -0.14 -4.63
CA GLY A 65 -10.76 1.09 -4.73
C GLY A 65 -11.05 2.09 -3.63
N ASN A 66 -12.33 2.32 -3.31
CA ASN A 66 -12.74 3.21 -2.22
C ASN A 66 -12.33 2.66 -0.86
N TYR A 67 -12.46 1.35 -0.67
CA TYR A 67 -12.05 0.65 0.56
C TYR A 67 -10.57 0.85 0.86
N VAL A 68 -9.67 0.50 -0.07
CA VAL A 68 -8.23 0.63 0.16
C VAL A 68 -7.78 2.10 0.27
N ARG A 69 -8.41 3.02 -0.48
CA ARG A 69 -8.12 4.46 -0.36
C ARG A 69 -8.46 4.98 1.03
N ARG A 70 -9.67 4.68 1.51
CA ARG A 70 -10.12 5.08 2.85
C ARG A 70 -9.20 4.55 3.93
N LEU A 71 -8.83 3.27 3.88
CA LEU A 71 -7.94 2.66 4.88
C LEU A 71 -6.53 3.24 4.82
N ALA A 72 -5.98 3.47 3.63
CA ALA A 72 -4.68 4.11 3.48
C ALA A 72 -4.68 5.52 4.11
N GLN A 73 -5.71 6.33 3.84
CA GLN A 73 -5.87 7.66 4.42
C GLN A 73 -6.03 7.61 5.94
N SER A 74 -6.89 6.72 6.44
CA SER A 74 -7.10 6.56 7.89
C SER A 74 -5.80 6.16 8.60
N LYS A 75 -5.02 5.23 8.03
CA LYS A 75 -3.72 4.82 8.58
C LYS A 75 -2.71 5.96 8.59
N ALA A 76 -2.60 6.74 7.51
CA ALA A 76 -1.71 7.90 7.45
C ALA A 76 -2.06 8.97 8.49
N GLN A 77 -3.36 9.22 8.70
CA GLN A 77 -3.85 10.26 9.62
C GLN A 77 -3.74 9.85 11.10
N ALA A 78 -3.94 8.56 11.41
CA ALA A 78 -4.05 8.07 12.79
C ALA A 78 -2.80 8.31 13.64
N LEU A 79 -1.61 8.33 13.03
CA LEU A 79 -0.33 8.44 13.74
C LEU A 79 0.37 9.79 13.51
N TRP A 80 -0.33 10.74 12.91
CA TRP A 80 0.32 12.00 12.55
C TRP A 80 0.79 12.79 13.79
N ARG A 81 1.98 13.34 13.66
CA ARG A 81 2.60 14.28 14.61
C ARG A 81 3.47 15.30 13.87
N PRO A 82 3.66 16.52 14.45
CA PRO A 82 4.47 17.55 13.80
C PRO A 82 5.87 17.08 13.41
N GLY A 83 6.31 17.45 12.21
CA GLY A 83 7.62 17.07 11.65
C GLY A 83 7.65 15.74 10.93
N TYR A 84 6.47 15.10 10.72
CA TYR A 84 6.37 13.85 9.98
C TYR A 84 5.49 13.97 8.75
N LEU A 85 5.89 13.25 7.70
CA LEU A 85 5.06 12.90 6.56
C LEU A 85 4.70 11.41 6.73
N ASN A 86 3.43 11.12 6.96
CA ASN A 86 2.97 9.77 7.23
C ASN A 86 2.53 9.08 5.94
N LEU A 87 3.03 7.86 5.71
CA LEU A 87 2.63 6.98 4.62
C LEU A 87 1.73 5.86 5.15
N GLY A 88 0.47 5.87 4.76
CA GLY A 88 -0.48 4.78 4.97
C GLY A 88 -0.67 3.97 3.69
N ALA A 89 -0.90 2.66 3.82
CA ALA A 89 -1.23 1.80 2.69
C ALA A 89 -2.20 0.69 3.10
N ASP A 90 -3.03 0.26 2.15
CA ASP A 90 -3.89 -0.91 2.30
C ASP A 90 -4.03 -1.69 1.01
N THR A 91 -4.24 -3.01 1.09
CA THR A 91 -4.29 -3.90 -0.08
C THR A 91 -5.41 -4.91 0.08
N ILE A 92 -6.22 -5.08 -0.96
CA ILE A 92 -7.29 -6.05 -1.02
C ILE A 92 -7.24 -6.85 -2.33
N VAL A 93 -7.54 -8.14 -2.25
CA VAL A 93 -7.80 -9.00 -3.41
C VAL A 93 -9.30 -9.03 -3.65
N PHE A 94 -9.74 -9.01 -4.90
CA PHE A 94 -11.17 -9.12 -5.24
C PHE A 94 -11.39 -9.83 -6.57
N ILE A 95 -12.52 -10.49 -6.68
CA ILE A 95 -12.98 -11.18 -7.88
C ILE A 95 -14.50 -11.11 -7.94
N ASP A 96 -15.06 -10.82 -9.12
CA ASP A 96 -16.51 -10.68 -9.31
C ASP A 96 -17.16 -9.73 -8.27
N ASP A 97 -16.54 -8.57 -8.00
CA ASP A 97 -16.92 -7.57 -6.99
C ASP A 97 -16.91 -8.07 -5.52
N ARG A 98 -16.40 -9.27 -5.26
CA ARG A 98 -16.26 -9.83 -3.91
C ARG A 98 -14.86 -9.53 -3.37
N LEU A 99 -14.81 -8.85 -2.25
CA LEU A 99 -13.56 -8.62 -1.51
C LEU A 99 -13.11 -9.92 -0.83
N LEU A 100 -11.85 -10.29 -1.03
CA LEU A 100 -11.22 -11.44 -0.41
C LEU A 100 -10.18 -10.95 0.62
N GLY A 101 -10.60 -10.90 1.87
CA GLY A 101 -9.73 -10.56 2.99
C GLY A 101 -8.77 -11.68 3.37
N LYS A 102 -8.29 -11.65 4.61
CA LYS A 102 -7.48 -12.72 5.17
C LYS A 102 -8.34 -13.96 5.44
N PRO A 103 -7.80 -15.18 5.27
CA PRO A 103 -8.54 -16.40 5.60
C PRO A 103 -8.73 -16.53 7.11
N GLU A 104 -9.91 -16.96 7.52
CA GLU A 104 -10.22 -17.22 8.92
C GLU A 104 -9.67 -18.57 9.42
N ASN A 105 -9.55 -19.53 8.48
CA ASN A 105 -9.12 -20.91 8.74
C ASN A 105 -8.72 -21.63 7.44
N GLU A 106 -8.28 -22.90 7.56
CA GLU A 106 -7.87 -23.74 6.42
C GLU A 106 -8.97 -23.86 5.36
N ALA A 107 -10.20 -24.15 5.76
CA ALA A 107 -11.30 -24.34 4.82
C ALA A 107 -11.58 -23.06 4.01
N HIS A 108 -11.60 -21.91 4.69
CA HIS A 108 -11.77 -20.61 4.05
C HIS A 108 -10.62 -20.27 3.09
N CYS A 109 -9.37 -20.58 3.48
CA CYS A 109 -8.20 -20.41 2.59
C CYS A 109 -8.34 -21.26 1.31
N ILE A 110 -8.65 -22.56 1.47
CA ILE A 110 -8.82 -23.48 0.34
C ILE A 110 -9.94 -22.98 -0.60
N ASP A 111 -11.06 -22.55 -0.05
CA ASP A 111 -12.19 -22.06 -0.84
C ASP A 111 -11.84 -20.75 -1.57
N MET A 112 -11.10 -19.82 -0.96
CA MET A 112 -10.58 -18.64 -1.65
C MET A 112 -9.66 -19.02 -2.81
N LEU A 113 -8.68 -19.88 -2.61
CA LEU A 113 -7.74 -20.31 -3.64
C LEU A 113 -8.44 -21.02 -4.81
N LEU A 114 -9.45 -21.83 -4.52
CA LEU A 114 -10.26 -22.49 -5.55
C LEU A 114 -11.15 -21.51 -6.34
N GLN A 115 -11.62 -20.43 -5.71
CA GLN A 115 -12.32 -19.35 -6.41
C GLN A 115 -11.41 -18.60 -7.39
N LEU A 116 -10.11 -18.46 -7.06
CA LEU A 116 -9.11 -17.80 -7.89
C LEU A 116 -8.51 -18.72 -8.95
N SER A 117 -8.64 -20.05 -8.78
CA SER A 117 -8.02 -21.09 -9.62
C SER A 117 -8.44 -20.98 -11.10
N GLY A 118 -7.45 -20.85 -11.99
CA GLY A 118 -7.66 -20.77 -13.44
C GLY A 118 -8.31 -19.45 -13.90
N ARG A 119 -8.37 -18.43 -13.04
CA ARG A 119 -9.09 -17.18 -13.32
C ARG A 119 -8.22 -15.96 -13.13
N THR A 120 -8.61 -14.87 -13.78
CA THR A 120 -8.08 -13.54 -13.49
C THR A 120 -8.85 -12.94 -12.33
N HIS A 121 -8.14 -12.45 -11.35
CA HIS A 121 -8.64 -11.63 -10.25
C HIS A 121 -7.88 -10.31 -10.18
N GLN A 122 -8.32 -9.42 -9.33
CA GLN A 122 -7.75 -8.09 -9.19
C GLN A 122 -7.18 -7.90 -7.78
N VAL A 123 -6.10 -7.11 -7.73
CA VAL A 123 -5.51 -6.64 -6.48
C VAL A 123 -5.47 -5.13 -6.53
N ALA A 124 -6.15 -4.49 -5.58
CA ALA A 124 -6.10 -3.04 -5.42
C ALA A 124 -5.25 -2.69 -4.20
N THR A 125 -4.33 -1.74 -4.37
CA THR A 125 -3.57 -1.14 -3.28
C THR A 125 -3.78 0.36 -3.28
N GLY A 126 -4.29 0.88 -2.16
CA GLY A 126 -4.35 2.29 -1.86
C GLY A 126 -3.11 2.72 -1.11
N ILE A 127 -2.58 3.89 -1.44
CA ILE A 127 -1.54 4.60 -0.70
C ILE A 127 -2.02 6.00 -0.38
N ALA A 128 -1.60 6.54 0.76
CA ALA A 128 -1.89 7.91 1.14
C ALA A 128 -0.72 8.51 1.92
N LEU A 129 -0.44 9.78 1.67
CA LEU A 129 0.44 10.62 2.48
C LEU A 129 -0.39 11.64 3.24
N TYR A 130 0.07 11.99 4.45
CA TYR A 130 -0.54 13.02 5.28
C TYR A 130 0.54 13.79 6.04
N ASP A 131 0.53 15.12 5.94
CA ASP A 131 1.48 16.02 6.62
C ASP A 131 0.89 16.79 7.81
N GLY A 132 -0.41 16.56 8.09
CA GLY A 132 -1.19 17.25 9.12
C GLY A 132 -2.17 18.29 8.58
N GLU A 133 -2.03 18.71 7.35
CA GLU A 133 -2.91 19.68 6.68
C GLU A 133 -3.51 19.07 5.40
N GLU A 134 -2.70 18.43 4.56
CA GLU A 134 -3.09 17.91 3.26
C GLU A 134 -2.95 16.39 3.20
N THR A 135 -3.80 15.78 2.37
CA THR A 135 -3.78 14.33 2.11
C THR A 135 -3.63 14.09 0.62
N TRP A 136 -2.55 13.42 0.21
CA TRP A 136 -2.37 12.90 -1.15
C TRP A 136 -2.70 11.42 -1.16
N SER A 137 -3.41 10.92 -2.15
CA SER A 137 -3.72 9.49 -2.21
C SER A 137 -3.88 8.98 -3.63
N GLU A 138 -3.45 7.74 -3.86
CA GLU A 138 -3.54 7.03 -5.12
C GLU A 138 -4.07 5.62 -4.89
N VAL A 139 -4.69 5.02 -5.92
CA VAL A 139 -5.11 3.61 -5.92
C VAL A 139 -4.61 2.95 -7.18
N VAL A 140 -3.85 1.89 -7.01
CA VAL A 140 -3.32 1.08 -8.11
C VAL A 140 -4.01 -0.26 -8.12
N THR A 141 -4.63 -0.62 -9.27
CA THR A 141 -5.26 -1.93 -9.46
C THR A 141 -4.48 -2.72 -10.49
N SER A 142 -4.19 -3.97 -10.19
CA SER A 142 -3.48 -4.91 -11.06
C SER A 142 -4.27 -6.19 -11.24
N ASN A 143 -4.19 -6.79 -12.44
CA ASN A 143 -4.80 -8.06 -12.76
C ASN A 143 -3.79 -9.19 -12.56
N VAL A 144 -4.22 -10.27 -11.91
CA VAL A 144 -3.41 -11.47 -11.67
C VAL A 144 -4.16 -12.69 -12.22
N LEU A 145 -3.56 -13.39 -13.17
CA LEU A 145 -4.08 -14.65 -13.69
C LEU A 145 -3.42 -15.82 -12.93
N PHE A 146 -4.24 -16.66 -12.30
CA PHE A 146 -3.77 -17.91 -11.73
C PHE A 146 -3.87 -19.06 -12.73
N ARG A 147 -2.90 -19.99 -12.67
CA ARG A 147 -3.09 -21.31 -13.24
C ARG A 147 -4.16 -22.08 -12.47
N SER A 148 -4.61 -23.21 -13.01
CA SER A 148 -5.47 -24.12 -12.26
C SER A 148 -4.76 -24.62 -11.00
N ILE A 149 -5.47 -24.61 -9.88
CA ILE A 149 -5.02 -25.05 -8.55
C ILE A 149 -5.95 -26.19 -8.11
N THR A 150 -5.38 -27.30 -7.68
CA THR A 150 -6.14 -28.39 -7.11
C THR A 150 -6.38 -28.17 -5.61
N ARG A 151 -7.40 -28.82 -5.05
CA ARG A 151 -7.66 -28.79 -3.60
C ARG A 151 -6.47 -29.34 -2.79
N CYS A 152 -5.76 -30.32 -3.32
CA CYS A 152 -4.56 -30.87 -2.67
C CYS A 152 -3.43 -29.83 -2.60
N GLU A 153 -3.18 -29.08 -3.67
CA GLU A 153 -2.20 -28.00 -3.68
C GLU A 153 -2.59 -26.87 -2.71
N ALA A 154 -3.87 -26.44 -2.71
CA ALA A 154 -4.36 -25.43 -1.79
C ALA A 154 -4.18 -25.84 -0.32
N LYS A 155 -4.46 -27.12 0.01
CA LYS A 155 -4.23 -27.68 1.35
C LYS A 155 -2.74 -27.74 1.71
N ALA A 156 -1.89 -28.19 0.79
CA ALA A 156 -0.45 -28.22 1.01
C ALA A 156 0.13 -26.82 1.23
N TYR A 157 -0.39 -25.82 0.49
CA TYR A 157 0.01 -24.43 0.65
C TYR A 157 -0.43 -23.85 1.99
N TRP A 158 -1.66 -24.15 2.47
CA TRP A 158 -2.08 -23.75 3.81
C TRP A 158 -1.13 -24.27 4.89
N ALA A 159 -0.68 -25.53 4.77
CA ALA A 159 0.22 -26.16 5.75
C ALA A 159 1.59 -25.47 5.86
N THR A 160 1.99 -24.63 4.89
CA THR A 160 3.21 -23.81 4.98
C THR A 160 3.09 -22.65 5.97
N GLY A 161 1.87 -22.28 6.36
CA GLY A 161 1.60 -21.09 7.19
C GLY A 161 1.61 -19.77 6.41
N GLU A 162 2.12 -19.74 5.18
CA GLU A 162 2.27 -18.50 4.40
C GLU A 162 0.95 -17.77 4.14
N PRO A 163 -0.19 -18.42 3.81
CA PRO A 163 -1.42 -17.73 3.44
C PRO A 163 -2.16 -17.05 4.59
N GLN A 164 -1.87 -17.36 5.85
CA GLN A 164 -2.71 -17.05 7.02
C GLN A 164 -2.97 -15.56 7.23
N ASP A 165 -2.03 -14.69 6.88
CA ASP A 165 -2.11 -13.24 7.06
C ASP A 165 -2.25 -12.46 5.74
N LYS A 166 -2.63 -13.14 4.65
CA LYS A 166 -2.66 -12.57 3.30
C LYS A 166 -4.08 -12.40 2.78
N ALA A 167 -4.39 -11.21 2.24
CA ALA A 167 -5.61 -11.01 1.47
C ALA A 167 -5.64 -11.96 0.26
N GLY A 168 -6.79 -12.60 0.00
CA GLY A 168 -6.93 -13.60 -1.05
C GLY A 168 -6.14 -14.90 -0.81
N SER A 169 -5.60 -15.10 0.40
CA SER A 169 -4.90 -16.32 0.81
C SER A 169 -3.64 -16.64 0.00
N TYR A 170 -2.89 -15.66 -0.52
CA TYR A 170 -1.61 -15.94 -1.17
C TYR A 170 -0.60 -14.78 -1.04
N ALA A 171 0.68 -15.11 -1.16
CA ALA A 171 1.78 -14.16 -1.26
C ALA A 171 2.48 -14.29 -2.61
N LEU A 172 2.55 -13.18 -3.37
CA LEU A 172 3.25 -13.17 -4.67
C LEU A 172 4.75 -13.44 -4.51
N GLN A 173 5.37 -12.95 -3.44
CA GLN A 173 6.81 -13.07 -3.18
C GLN A 173 7.22 -14.41 -2.53
N GLY A 174 6.27 -15.28 -2.20
CA GLY A 174 6.52 -16.56 -1.55
C GLY A 174 6.09 -17.75 -2.40
N PHE A 175 5.75 -18.84 -1.74
CA PHE A 175 5.28 -20.07 -2.41
C PHE A 175 4.02 -19.83 -3.25
N GLY A 176 3.14 -18.88 -2.85
CA GLY A 176 1.94 -18.53 -3.62
C GLY A 176 2.24 -17.97 -5.01
N GLY A 177 3.46 -17.52 -5.26
CA GLY A 177 3.92 -17.10 -6.59
C GLY A 177 3.85 -18.22 -7.64
N ILE A 178 3.94 -19.51 -7.24
CA ILE A 178 3.83 -20.65 -8.16
C ILE A 178 2.44 -20.78 -8.80
N PHE A 179 1.42 -20.15 -8.23
CA PHE A 179 0.06 -20.12 -8.79
C PHE A 179 -0.11 -19.06 -9.86
N VAL A 180 0.75 -18.02 -9.86
CA VAL A 180 0.64 -16.88 -10.78
C VAL A 180 1.18 -17.23 -12.15
N GLN A 181 0.32 -17.15 -13.17
CA GLN A 181 0.67 -17.37 -14.56
C GLN A 181 1.00 -16.05 -15.28
N ARG A 182 0.29 -14.96 -14.96
CA ARG A 182 0.47 -13.64 -15.58
C ARG A 182 0.05 -12.52 -14.64
N ILE A 183 0.73 -11.39 -14.76
CA ILE A 183 0.39 -10.13 -14.12
C ILE A 183 0.24 -9.06 -15.20
N GLU A 184 -0.79 -8.21 -15.07
CA GLU A 184 -0.96 -6.98 -15.81
C GLU A 184 -1.12 -5.83 -14.83
N GLY A 185 -0.16 -4.90 -14.80
CA GLY A 185 -0.11 -3.78 -13.87
C GLY A 185 1.16 -3.75 -13.02
N SER A 186 1.07 -3.24 -11.81
CA SER A 186 2.20 -3.01 -10.92
C SER A 186 2.49 -4.23 -10.04
N HIS A 187 3.66 -4.85 -10.21
CA HIS A 187 4.13 -5.96 -9.37
C HIS A 187 4.24 -5.55 -7.90
N SER A 188 4.82 -4.38 -7.62
CA SER A 188 5.00 -3.89 -6.25
C SER A 188 3.68 -3.53 -5.57
N SER A 189 2.67 -3.09 -6.34
CA SER A 189 1.31 -2.89 -5.83
C SER A 189 0.70 -4.19 -5.32
N ILE A 190 0.83 -5.30 -6.06
CA ILE A 190 0.30 -6.61 -5.64
C ILE A 190 0.95 -7.08 -4.33
N ILE A 191 2.22 -6.76 -4.13
CA ILE A 191 2.94 -7.06 -2.88
C ILE A 191 2.45 -6.19 -1.71
N GLY A 192 2.03 -4.93 -2.01
CA GLY A 192 1.39 -4.06 -1.04
C GLY A 192 1.86 -2.61 -0.97
N LEU A 193 2.78 -2.19 -1.86
CA LEU A 193 3.22 -0.80 -1.98
C LEU A 193 3.62 -0.49 -3.44
N PRO A 194 2.82 0.26 -4.21
CA PRO A 194 3.15 0.65 -5.57
C PRO A 194 4.29 1.69 -5.57
N MET A 195 5.52 1.24 -5.85
CA MET A 195 6.74 2.05 -5.67
C MET A 195 6.75 3.30 -6.56
N ALA A 196 6.31 3.20 -7.82
CA ALA A 196 6.29 4.33 -8.75
C ALA A 196 5.32 5.42 -8.31
N GLU A 197 4.12 5.04 -7.89
CA GLU A 197 3.08 5.96 -7.44
C GLU A 197 3.42 6.51 -6.04
N THR A 198 4.06 5.72 -5.18
CA THR A 198 4.59 6.19 -3.90
C THR A 198 5.64 7.27 -4.11
N GLU A 199 6.58 7.08 -5.04
CA GLU A 199 7.57 8.08 -5.43
C GLU A 199 6.92 9.38 -5.93
N GLN A 200 5.89 9.25 -6.78
CA GLN A 200 5.16 10.41 -7.29
C GLN A 200 4.44 11.19 -6.18
N LEU A 201 3.77 10.49 -5.25
CA LEU A 201 3.10 11.14 -4.13
C LEU A 201 4.10 11.83 -3.19
N LEU A 202 5.24 11.21 -2.88
CA LEU A 202 6.29 11.81 -2.06
C LEU A 202 6.78 13.13 -2.68
N ASN A 203 7.04 13.12 -4.00
CA ASN A 203 7.45 14.33 -4.71
C ASN A 203 6.35 15.40 -4.74
N GLN A 204 5.06 15.02 -4.90
CA GLN A 204 3.93 15.96 -4.83
C GLN A 204 3.79 16.58 -3.44
N ALA A 205 4.05 15.84 -2.38
CA ALA A 205 4.08 16.33 -1.00
C ALA A 205 5.35 17.16 -0.67
N GLY A 206 6.24 17.38 -1.65
CA GLY A 206 7.47 18.15 -1.48
C GLY A 206 8.60 17.40 -0.77
N PHE A 207 8.50 16.08 -0.62
CA PHE A 207 9.56 15.24 -0.05
C PHE A 207 10.60 14.91 -1.13
N ASP A 208 11.83 15.42 -0.99
CA ASP A 208 12.91 15.23 -1.96
C ASP A 208 13.55 13.85 -1.78
N THR A 209 13.00 12.87 -2.48
CA THR A 209 13.42 11.46 -2.41
C THR A 209 14.86 11.26 -2.90
N TRP A 210 15.33 12.05 -3.88
CA TRP A 210 16.69 11.94 -4.39
C TRP A 210 17.73 12.48 -3.42
N SER A 211 17.43 13.58 -2.73
CA SER A 211 18.30 14.08 -1.66
C SER A 211 18.37 13.10 -0.48
N GLU A 212 17.26 12.43 -0.15
CA GLU A 212 17.26 11.40 0.90
C GLU A 212 18.18 10.21 0.55
N ARG A 213 18.13 9.70 -0.69
CA ARG A 213 18.99 8.60 -1.16
C ARG A 213 20.49 8.93 -1.13
N GLN A 214 20.85 10.21 -1.17
CA GLN A 214 22.25 10.65 -1.12
C GLN A 214 22.79 10.79 0.31
N ARG A 215 21.90 10.80 1.31
CA ARG A 215 22.27 10.91 2.73
C ARG A 215 22.51 9.56 3.41
N GLY A 216 21.99 8.48 2.85
CA GLY A 216 22.16 7.10 3.33
C GLY A 216 23.31 6.40 2.62
#